data_329bc8882e1196490a21c1cb1e7826db
#
_entry.id   329bc8882e1196490a21c1cb1e7826db
#
_cell.length_a   1.000
_cell.length_b   1.000
_cell.length_c   1.000
_cell.angle_alpha   90.00
_cell.angle_beta   90.00
_cell.angle_gamma   90.00
#
_symmetry.space_group_name_H-M   'P 1'
#
loop_
_entity.id
_entity.type
_entity.pdbx_description
1 polymer ?
#
loop_
_entity_poly.entity_id
_entity_poly.type
_entity_poly.pdbx_seq_one_letter_code
_entity_poly.pdbx_strand_id
1 'polypeptide(L)'
;MSEAKPGVTTDFLDQVGHEFLCDSGAYPSTLGYRGYPKSLCTSLNEVICHGIPDDTVMEDGDIVNVDISAYLDGVHGDTNGTVIVGQADSEVELLVERTKEAMMRGIRAAKPGREVNIIGRAIETYAKRFNYGVVRDFTGHGVGTSFHSGLIIPHYDEPAYRDIIEPGMVFTVEPMLTLGSQDWDMWNDDWTVTTKDKSFTAQFEHTVLITESGAEILTEA
;
A
#
# COMPACT_ATOMS: atom_id res chain seq x y z
N MET A 1 -8.40 -10.67 -3.03
CA MET A 1 -8.36 -10.01 -4.36
C MET A 1 -9.24 -10.71 -5.41
N SER A 2 -9.34 -12.03 -5.47
CA SER A 2 -10.21 -12.74 -6.43
C SER A 2 -11.71 -12.42 -6.32
N GLU A 3 -12.14 -11.84 -5.21
CA GLU A 3 -13.54 -11.46 -4.95
C GLU A 3 -13.87 -10.03 -5.35
N ALA A 4 -12.90 -9.20 -5.73
CA ALA A 4 -13.12 -7.86 -6.26
C ALA A 4 -13.67 -7.97 -7.70
N LYS A 5 -14.99 -7.89 -7.82
CA LYS A 5 -15.75 -8.09 -9.08
C LYS A 5 -16.86 -7.05 -9.19
N PRO A 6 -17.32 -6.70 -10.41
CA PRO A 6 -18.47 -5.82 -10.57
C PRO A 6 -19.69 -6.35 -9.82
N GLY A 7 -20.37 -5.47 -9.10
CA GLY A 7 -21.56 -5.79 -8.30
C GLY A 7 -21.28 -6.21 -6.86
N VAL A 8 -20.00 -6.33 -6.46
CA VAL A 8 -19.60 -6.65 -5.09
C VAL A 8 -19.35 -5.35 -4.31
N THR A 9 -19.73 -5.31 -3.04
CA THR A 9 -19.47 -4.14 -2.16
C THR A 9 -18.09 -4.20 -1.54
N THR A 10 -17.54 -3.05 -1.17
CA THR A 10 -16.27 -3.00 -0.43
C THR A 10 -16.41 -3.62 0.96
N ASP A 11 -17.59 -3.53 1.60
CA ASP A 11 -17.89 -4.20 2.88
C ASP A 11 -17.82 -5.73 2.78
N PHE A 12 -18.23 -6.30 1.65
CA PHE A 12 -18.08 -7.74 1.43
C PHE A 12 -16.61 -8.16 1.34
N LEU A 13 -15.73 -7.33 0.76
CA LEU A 13 -14.29 -7.61 0.76
C LEU A 13 -13.72 -7.59 2.19
N ASP A 14 -14.15 -6.64 3.02
CA ASP A 14 -13.78 -6.58 4.44
C ASP A 14 -14.20 -7.84 5.19
N GLN A 15 -15.45 -8.29 4.97
CA GLN A 15 -15.96 -9.53 5.58
C GLN A 15 -15.11 -10.74 5.19
N VAL A 16 -14.82 -10.92 3.89
CA VAL A 16 -14.00 -12.04 3.40
C VAL A 16 -12.60 -12.02 4.01
N GLY A 17 -11.96 -10.85 4.05
CA GLY A 17 -10.64 -10.69 4.63
C GLY A 17 -10.62 -10.91 6.15
N HIS A 18 -11.62 -10.40 6.86
CA HIS A 18 -11.79 -10.62 8.29
C HIS A 18 -11.92 -12.11 8.61
N GLU A 19 -12.83 -12.82 7.92
CA GLU A 19 -13.05 -14.26 8.12
C GLU A 19 -11.76 -15.04 7.83
N PHE A 20 -11.07 -14.75 6.73
CA PHE A 20 -9.81 -15.40 6.39
C PHE A 20 -8.73 -15.23 7.45
N LEU A 21 -8.54 -14.01 7.98
CA LEU A 21 -7.58 -13.75 9.04
C LEU A 21 -7.93 -14.50 10.33
N CYS A 22 -9.20 -14.42 10.76
CA CYS A 22 -9.66 -15.10 11.98
C CYS A 22 -9.56 -16.62 11.87
N ASP A 23 -9.95 -17.20 10.75
CA ASP A 23 -9.84 -18.64 10.49
C ASP A 23 -8.39 -19.12 10.44
N SER A 24 -7.46 -18.23 10.06
CA SER A 24 -6.01 -18.46 10.10
C SER A 24 -5.40 -18.26 11.49
N GLY A 25 -6.21 -17.91 12.51
CA GLY A 25 -5.75 -17.64 13.87
C GLY A 25 -5.09 -16.28 14.06
N ALA A 26 -5.17 -15.40 13.05
CA ALA A 26 -4.65 -14.05 13.12
C ALA A 26 -5.71 -13.04 13.57
N TYR A 27 -5.27 -11.86 14.02
CA TYR A 27 -6.13 -10.73 14.30
C TYR A 27 -5.88 -9.64 13.24
N PRO A 28 -6.94 -9.01 12.66
CA PRO A 28 -6.77 -7.89 11.72
C PRO A 28 -6.14 -6.69 12.45
N SER A 29 -4.91 -6.31 12.07
CA SER A 29 -4.17 -5.26 12.78
C SER A 29 -4.82 -3.88 12.70
N THR A 30 -5.57 -3.63 11.62
CA THR A 30 -6.30 -2.38 11.39
C THR A 30 -7.53 -2.23 12.27
N LEU A 31 -8.21 -3.35 12.64
CA LEU A 31 -9.45 -3.30 13.39
C LEU A 31 -9.26 -2.68 14.78
N GLY A 32 -9.83 -1.51 14.99
CA GLY A 32 -9.70 -0.74 16.25
C GLY A 32 -8.39 0.06 16.37
N TYR A 33 -7.46 -0.07 15.41
CA TYR A 33 -6.23 0.72 15.45
C TYR A 33 -6.53 2.21 15.31
N ARG A 34 -6.20 2.98 16.36
CA ARG A 34 -6.50 4.42 16.47
C ARG A 34 -7.97 4.77 16.16
N GLY A 35 -8.89 3.81 16.38
CA GLY A 35 -10.31 3.98 16.10
C GLY A 35 -10.77 3.58 14.68
N TYR A 36 -9.91 3.02 13.85
CA TYR A 36 -10.32 2.52 12.52
C TYR A 36 -11.36 1.39 12.68
N PRO A 37 -12.50 1.44 11.96
CA PRO A 37 -13.66 0.59 12.30
C PRO A 37 -13.70 -0.77 11.61
N LYS A 38 -12.78 -1.06 10.67
CA LYS A 38 -12.81 -2.22 9.77
C LYS A 38 -11.53 -3.04 9.83
N SER A 39 -11.56 -4.24 9.27
CA SER A 39 -10.45 -5.19 9.26
C SER A 39 -9.47 -4.98 8.10
N LEU A 40 -9.96 -4.39 7.01
CA LEU A 40 -9.18 -4.04 5.83
C LEU A 40 -9.36 -2.55 5.51
N CYS A 41 -8.46 -2.02 4.66
CA CYS A 41 -8.78 -0.82 3.91
C CYS A 41 -9.13 -1.21 2.46
N THR A 42 -10.15 -0.52 1.89
CA THR A 42 -10.54 -0.68 0.49
C THR A 42 -10.58 0.69 -0.16
N SER A 43 -9.62 0.94 -1.04
CA SER A 43 -9.41 2.26 -1.63
C SER A 43 -9.72 2.22 -3.12
N LEU A 44 -10.87 2.80 -3.51
CA LEU A 44 -11.40 2.81 -4.88
C LEU A 44 -10.89 4.01 -5.67
N ASN A 45 -10.47 3.81 -6.88
CA ASN A 45 -10.21 4.82 -7.92
C ASN A 45 -9.30 5.97 -7.45
N GLU A 46 -9.87 7.11 -7.07
CA GLU A 46 -9.15 8.28 -6.58
C GLU A 46 -8.80 8.20 -5.08
N VAL A 47 -9.25 7.17 -4.37
CA VAL A 47 -8.88 6.96 -2.96
C VAL A 47 -7.45 6.44 -2.89
N ILE A 48 -6.56 7.24 -2.31
CA ILE A 48 -5.13 6.94 -2.20
C ILE A 48 -4.89 5.79 -1.22
N CYS A 49 -5.46 5.90 -0.01
CA CYS A 49 -5.30 4.91 1.06
C CYS A 49 -6.38 5.07 2.13
N HIS A 50 -6.45 4.12 3.04
CA HIS A 50 -7.29 4.09 4.23
C HIS A 50 -8.79 4.20 3.96
N GLY A 51 -9.26 3.87 2.74
CA GLY A 51 -10.68 3.82 2.44
C GLY A 51 -11.39 2.86 3.37
N ILE A 52 -12.46 3.34 4.05
CA ILE A 52 -13.25 2.52 4.97
C ILE A 52 -14.24 1.69 4.16
N PRO A 53 -14.20 0.36 4.23
CA PRO A 53 -15.19 -0.51 3.59
C PRO A 53 -16.62 -0.15 3.99
N ASP A 54 -17.52 -0.05 3.00
CA ASP A 54 -18.92 0.28 3.18
C ASP A 54 -19.82 -0.41 2.11
N ASP A 55 -21.04 0.07 1.90
CA ASP A 55 -22.00 -0.46 0.92
C ASP A 55 -21.75 0.02 -0.51
N THR A 56 -20.63 0.68 -0.78
CA THR A 56 -20.21 1.09 -2.13
C THR A 56 -20.02 -0.14 -3.00
N VAL A 57 -20.79 -0.20 -4.09
CA VAL A 57 -20.74 -1.29 -5.08
C VAL A 57 -19.67 -0.98 -6.11
N MET A 58 -18.74 -1.90 -6.30
CA MET A 58 -17.72 -1.79 -7.34
C MET A 58 -18.34 -1.99 -8.73
N GLU A 59 -17.91 -1.18 -9.68
CA GLU A 59 -18.38 -1.21 -11.07
C GLU A 59 -17.32 -1.72 -12.03
N ASP A 60 -17.71 -2.08 -13.24
CA ASP A 60 -16.79 -2.46 -14.31
C ASP A 60 -15.91 -1.25 -14.71
N GLY A 61 -14.62 -1.41 -14.67
CA GLY A 61 -13.66 -0.33 -14.93
C GLY A 61 -13.05 0.31 -13.68
N ASP A 62 -13.61 0.03 -12.50
CA ASP A 62 -12.99 0.46 -11.24
C ASP A 62 -11.64 -0.21 -11.01
N ILE A 63 -10.80 0.43 -10.21
CA ILE A 63 -9.68 -0.22 -9.53
C ILE A 63 -9.89 -0.12 -8.03
N VAL A 64 -9.53 -1.16 -7.30
CA VAL A 64 -9.58 -1.16 -5.84
C VAL A 64 -8.26 -1.64 -5.26
N ASN A 65 -7.68 -0.85 -4.38
CA ASN A 65 -6.61 -1.31 -3.51
C ASN A 65 -7.24 -2.01 -2.30
N VAL A 66 -6.79 -3.23 -2.02
CA VAL A 66 -7.16 -4.00 -0.83
C VAL A 66 -5.93 -4.13 0.03
N ASP A 67 -5.99 -3.53 1.21
CA ASP A 67 -4.90 -3.47 2.17
C ASP A 67 -5.24 -4.31 3.39
N ILE A 68 -4.37 -5.28 3.69
CA ILE A 68 -4.57 -6.28 4.72
C ILE A 68 -3.35 -6.38 5.64
N SER A 69 -3.58 -6.13 6.92
CA SER A 69 -2.57 -6.26 7.96
C SER A 69 -2.98 -7.31 8.97
N ALA A 70 -2.09 -8.23 9.28
CA ALA A 70 -2.33 -9.36 10.18
C ALA A 70 -1.44 -9.29 11.42
N TYR A 71 -2.00 -9.56 12.59
CA TYR A 71 -1.25 -9.83 13.82
C TYR A 71 -1.34 -11.30 14.16
N LEU A 72 -0.21 -11.98 14.19
CA LEU A 72 -0.09 -13.40 14.50
C LEU A 72 1.16 -13.66 15.34
N ASP A 73 1.04 -14.45 16.41
CA ASP A 73 2.16 -14.89 17.25
C ASP A 73 3.11 -13.77 17.72
N GLY A 74 2.55 -12.59 17.97
CA GLY A 74 3.29 -11.46 18.55
C GLY A 74 3.90 -10.50 17.55
N VAL A 75 3.66 -10.69 16.24
CA VAL A 75 4.17 -9.82 15.17
C VAL A 75 3.07 -9.42 14.18
N HIS A 76 3.27 -8.27 13.54
CA HIS A 76 2.43 -7.78 12.46
C HIS A 76 3.11 -8.05 11.10
N GLY A 77 2.29 -8.36 10.11
CA GLY A 77 2.66 -8.33 8.70
C GLY A 77 1.66 -7.47 7.93
N ASP A 78 2.12 -6.78 6.91
CA ASP A 78 1.36 -5.78 6.16
C ASP A 78 1.58 -5.93 4.67
N THR A 79 0.49 -5.86 3.89
CA THR A 79 0.57 -5.98 2.43
C THR A 79 -0.69 -5.48 1.76
N ASN A 80 -0.53 -4.83 0.62
CA ASN A 80 -1.66 -4.44 -0.20
C ASN A 80 -1.41 -4.65 -1.70
N GLY A 81 -2.49 -4.55 -2.46
CA GLY A 81 -2.41 -4.54 -3.90
C GLY A 81 -3.65 -3.99 -4.55
N THR A 82 -3.46 -3.33 -5.68
CA THR A 82 -4.54 -2.82 -6.50
C THR A 82 -4.93 -3.84 -7.56
N VAL A 83 -6.22 -4.10 -7.67
CA VAL A 83 -6.81 -4.97 -8.70
C VAL A 83 -7.79 -4.17 -9.56
N ILE A 84 -7.91 -4.58 -10.81
CA ILE A 84 -8.88 -4.04 -11.76
C ILE A 84 -10.18 -4.83 -11.62
N VAL A 85 -11.29 -4.13 -11.47
CA VAL A 85 -12.64 -4.69 -11.39
C VAL A 85 -13.21 -4.75 -12.81
N GLY A 86 -13.28 -5.95 -13.39
CA GLY A 86 -13.71 -6.12 -14.78
C GLY A 86 -12.67 -5.65 -15.80
N GLN A 87 -12.99 -4.63 -16.62
CA GLN A 87 -12.14 -4.07 -17.67
C GLN A 87 -11.97 -2.57 -17.48
N ALA A 88 -10.75 -2.09 -17.31
CA ALA A 88 -10.44 -0.67 -17.19
C ALA A 88 -9.84 -0.10 -18.49
N ASP A 89 -9.79 1.22 -18.57
CA ASP A 89 -9.08 1.93 -19.63
C ASP A 89 -7.58 1.61 -19.57
N SER A 90 -6.92 1.55 -20.73
CA SER A 90 -5.51 1.16 -20.85
C SER A 90 -4.56 2.04 -20.03
N GLU A 91 -4.89 3.32 -19.80
CA GLU A 91 -4.11 4.22 -18.96
C GLU A 91 -4.16 3.79 -17.48
N VAL A 92 -5.32 3.32 -17.02
CA VAL A 92 -5.54 2.80 -15.66
C VAL A 92 -4.84 1.45 -15.49
N GLU A 93 -4.95 0.55 -16.49
CA GLU A 93 -4.21 -0.71 -16.49
C GLU A 93 -2.69 -0.49 -16.35
N LEU A 94 -2.16 0.47 -17.12
CA LEU A 94 -0.75 0.84 -17.06
C LEU A 94 -0.36 1.49 -15.72
N LEU A 95 -1.24 2.25 -15.09
CA LEU A 95 -1.02 2.78 -13.75
C LEU A 95 -0.83 1.63 -12.75
N VAL A 96 -1.75 0.66 -12.74
CA VAL A 96 -1.70 -0.51 -11.83
C VAL A 96 -0.39 -1.30 -12.05
N GLU A 97 -0.08 -1.67 -13.30
CA GLU A 97 1.14 -2.41 -13.63
C GLU A 97 2.41 -1.66 -13.20
N ARG A 98 2.48 -0.37 -13.51
CA ARG A 98 3.68 0.44 -13.25
C ARG A 98 3.84 0.77 -11.78
N THR A 99 2.76 0.86 -11.01
CA THR A 99 2.85 1.03 -9.56
C THR A 99 3.46 -0.21 -8.91
N LYS A 100 3.04 -1.41 -9.32
CA LYS A 100 3.65 -2.66 -8.88
C LYS A 100 5.14 -2.72 -9.22
N GLU A 101 5.50 -2.37 -10.45
CA GLU A 101 6.93 -2.34 -10.85
C GLU A 101 7.72 -1.26 -10.09
N ALA A 102 7.12 -0.11 -9.76
CA ALA A 102 7.76 0.92 -8.94
C ALA A 102 8.09 0.39 -7.55
N MET A 103 7.15 -0.27 -6.87
CA MET A 103 7.38 -0.96 -5.60
C MET A 103 8.53 -1.95 -5.70
N MET A 104 8.49 -2.84 -6.69
CA MET A 104 9.55 -3.86 -6.89
C MET A 104 10.93 -3.25 -7.15
N ARG A 105 10.98 -2.06 -7.78
CA ARG A 105 12.25 -1.30 -7.94
C ARG A 105 12.75 -0.75 -6.61
N GLY A 106 11.86 -0.24 -5.78
CA GLY A 106 12.16 0.19 -4.42
C GLY A 106 12.74 -0.95 -3.59
N ILE A 107 12.07 -2.10 -3.59
CA ILE A 107 12.51 -3.32 -2.88
C ILE A 107 13.91 -3.76 -3.36
N ARG A 108 14.13 -3.85 -4.68
CA ARG A 108 15.44 -4.21 -5.23
C ARG A 108 16.57 -3.22 -4.91
N ALA A 109 16.23 -1.95 -4.64
CA ALA A 109 17.20 -0.94 -4.24
C ALA A 109 17.57 -1.01 -2.75
N ALA A 110 16.72 -1.61 -1.92
CA ALA A 110 16.90 -1.78 -0.48
C ALA A 110 18.00 -2.82 -0.20
N LYS A 111 19.21 -2.32 0.05
CA LYS A 111 20.39 -3.16 0.32
C LYS A 111 21.12 -2.67 1.57
N PRO A 112 21.72 -3.59 2.35
CA PRO A 112 22.53 -3.21 3.50
C PRO A 112 23.56 -2.13 3.18
N GLY A 113 23.75 -1.19 4.10
CA GLY A 113 24.71 -0.09 4.00
C GLY A 113 24.26 1.08 3.12
N ARG A 114 23.08 1.01 2.48
CA ARG A 114 22.50 2.15 1.75
C ARG A 114 21.60 2.97 2.68
N GLU A 115 21.41 4.24 2.36
CA GLU A 115 20.38 5.06 3.03
C GLU A 115 18.99 4.67 2.56
N VAL A 116 17.97 4.71 3.44
CA VAL A 116 16.58 4.37 3.11
C VAL A 116 16.02 5.21 1.94
N ASN A 117 16.51 6.43 1.77
CA ASN A 117 16.16 7.30 0.64
C ASN A 117 16.40 6.66 -0.74
N ILE A 118 17.29 5.65 -0.85
CA ILE A 118 17.53 4.96 -2.14
C ILE A 118 16.27 4.29 -2.68
N ILE A 119 15.37 3.85 -1.77
CA ILE A 119 14.08 3.23 -2.12
C ILE A 119 13.20 4.25 -2.84
N GLY A 120 12.96 5.39 -2.20
CA GLY A 120 12.16 6.46 -2.78
C GLY A 120 12.73 7.02 -4.07
N ARG A 121 14.06 7.19 -4.14
CA ARG A 121 14.74 7.61 -5.38
C ARG A 121 14.49 6.65 -6.54
N ALA A 122 14.54 5.34 -6.29
CA ALA A 122 14.28 4.33 -7.32
C ALA A 122 12.83 4.38 -7.82
N ILE A 123 11.88 4.52 -6.88
CA ILE A 123 10.44 4.63 -7.17
C ILE A 123 10.14 5.89 -7.97
N GLU A 124 10.52 7.07 -7.45
CA GLU A 124 10.20 8.36 -8.07
C GLU A 124 10.87 8.51 -9.45
N THR A 125 12.12 8.04 -9.59
CA THR A 125 12.80 8.05 -10.89
C THR A 125 12.06 7.23 -11.94
N TYR A 126 11.44 6.13 -11.53
CA TYR A 126 10.63 5.31 -12.43
C TYR A 126 9.30 5.96 -12.75
N ALA A 127 8.56 6.44 -11.75
CA ALA A 127 7.26 7.11 -11.90
C ALA A 127 7.33 8.34 -12.83
N LYS A 128 8.37 9.16 -12.69
CA LYS A 128 8.61 10.36 -13.52
C LYS A 128 8.71 10.08 -15.02
N ARG A 129 9.05 8.86 -15.44
CA ARG A 129 9.09 8.48 -16.89
C ARG A 129 7.71 8.52 -17.54
N PHE A 130 6.67 8.42 -16.74
CA PHE A 130 5.27 8.34 -17.17
C PHE A 130 4.46 9.54 -16.72
N ASN A 131 5.11 10.55 -16.13
CA ASN A 131 4.49 11.73 -15.52
C ASN A 131 3.51 11.39 -14.38
N TYR A 132 3.74 10.28 -13.67
CA TYR A 132 2.92 9.94 -12.50
C TYR A 132 3.31 10.77 -11.29
N GLY A 133 2.30 11.21 -10.54
CA GLY A 133 2.48 11.75 -9.19
C GLY A 133 2.95 10.65 -8.23
N VAL A 134 3.77 11.03 -7.25
CA VAL A 134 4.17 10.16 -6.14
C VAL A 134 3.73 10.82 -4.86
N VAL A 135 2.80 10.20 -4.14
CA VAL A 135 2.28 10.72 -2.87
C VAL A 135 3.40 10.75 -1.84
N ARG A 136 3.49 11.85 -1.04
CA ARG A 136 4.64 12.11 -0.17
C ARG A 136 4.35 12.00 1.32
N ASP A 137 3.12 12.27 1.72
CA ASP A 137 2.76 12.40 3.14
C ASP A 137 2.43 11.04 3.78
N PHE A 138 2.28 9.99 2.96
CA PHE A 138 2.10 8.60 3.39
C PHE A 138 3.31 7.79 2.94
N THR A 139 3.93 7.11 3.91
CA THR A 139 5.23 6.46 3.75
C THR A 139 5.19 5.03 4.22
N GLY A 140 6.09 4.20 3.74
CA GLY A 140 6.38 2.92 4.37
C GLY A 140 6.92 3.10 5.79
N HIS A 141 6.83 2.06 6.57
CA HIS A 141 7.14 2.08 7.99
C HIS A 141 7.80 0.77 8.45
N GLY A 142 8.51 0.83 9.55
CA GLY A 142 8.95 -0.39 10.20
C GLY A 142 7.76 -1.15 10.78
N VAL A 143 7.74 -2.46 10.62
CA VAL A 143 6.69 -3.37 11.07
C VAL A 143 7.31 -4.56 11.80
N GLY A 144 6.61 -5.12 12.78
CA GLY A 144 7.11 -6.24 13.58
C GLY A 144 6.26 -6.40 14.85
N THR A 145 6.86 -6.30 16.04
CA THR A 145 6.11 -6.34 17.32
C THR A 145 5.19 -5.13 17.52
N SER A 146 5.41 -4.06 16.76
CA SER A 146 4.50 -2.92 16.63
C SER A 146 4.01 -2.85 15.19
N PHE A 147 2.73 -2.47 14.99
CA PHE A 147 2.16 -2.29 13.66
C PHE A 147 2.92 -1.22 12.87
N HIS A 148 3.18 -0.06 13.50
CA HIS A 148 4.04 0.98 12.96
C HIS A 148 5.15 1.29 13.97
N SER A 149 6.40 1.19 13.53
CA SER A 149 7.55 1.68 14.29
C SER A 149 7.92 3.11 13.85
N GLY A 150 8.91 3.72 14.49
CA GLY A 150 9.38 5.06 14.13
C GLY A 150 10.22 5.13 12.85
N LEU A 151 10.53 4.00 12.19
CA LEU A 151 11.26 3.98 10.92
C LEU A 151 10.35 4.47 9.79
N ILE A 152 10.84 5.41 8.98
CA ILE A 152 10.13 5.98 7.82
C ILE A 152 10.82 5.54 6.54
N ILE A 153 10.06 5.00 5.60
CA ILE A 153 10.53 4.58 4.27
C ILE A 153 9.88 5.50 3.23
N PRO A 154 10.60 6.52 2.70
CA PRO A 154 10.04 7.42 1.70
C PRO A 154 9.88 6.73 0.36
N HIS A 155 8.85 7.12 -0.41
CA HIS A 155 8.61 6.64 -1.77
C HIS A 155 9.04 7.64 -2.86
N TYR A 156 9.65 8.75 -2.44
CA TYR A 156 10.19 9.81 -3.29
C TYR A 156 11.62 10.14 -2.86
N ASP A 157 12.38 10.82 -3.72
CA ASP A 157 13.77 11.20 -3.42
C ASP A 157 13.80 12.35 -2.38
N GLU A 158 14.08 11.99 -1.13
CA GLU A 158 14.17 12.93 -0.01
C GLU A 158 15.49 12.71 0.76
N PRO A 159 16.53 13.47 0.43
CA PRO A 159 17.86 13.30 1.02
C PRO A 159 17.93 13.51 2.53
N ALA A 160 16.87 13.97 3.18
CA ALA A 160 16.81 14.09 4.63
C ALA A 160 16.68 12.74 5.34
N TYR A 161 16.12 11.72 4.67
CA TYR A 161 16.01 10.36 5.23
C TYR A 161 17.30 9.58 5.01
N ARG A 162 18.14 9.54 6.05
CA ARG A 162 19.50 8.99 6.02
C ARG A 162 19.73 7.76 6.87
N ASP A 163 18.66 7.18 7.41
CA ASP A 163 18.78 5.92 8.15
C ASP A 163 19.45 4.87 7.27
N ILE A 164 20.44 4.20 7.84
CA ILE A 164 21.18 3.17 7.11
C ILE A 164 20.40 1.86 7.19
N ILE A 165 20.18 1.26 6.04
CA ILE A 165 19.56 -0.06 5.93
C ILE A 165 20.54 -1.09 6.50
N GLU A 166 20.11 -1.83 7.52
CA GLU A 166 20.89 -2.85 8.20
C GLU A 166 20.22 -4.22 8.11
N PRO A 167 21.00 -5.33 8.06
CA PRO A 167 20.41 -6.67 8.14
C PRO A 167 19.59 -6.85 9.42
N GLY A 168 18.44 -7.52 9.30
CA GLY A 168 17.47 -7.71 10.36
C GLY A 168 16.37 -6.64 10.43
N MET A 169 16.48 -5.53 9.70
CA MET A 169 15.38 -4.58 9.58
C MET A 169 14.19 -5.22 8.86
N VAL A 170 12.98 -4.95 9.36
CA VAL A 170 11.71 -5.31 8.72
C VAL A 170 10.88 -4.05 8.54
N PHE A 171 10.43 -3.79 7.32
CA PHE A 171 9.65 -2.60 6.99
C PHE A 171 8.81 -2.81 5.73
N THR A 172 7.85 -1.90 5.50
CA THR A 172 7.01 -1.90 4.30
C THR A 172 7.62 -1.05 3.18
N VAL A 173 7.34 -1.44 1.94
CA VAL A 173 7.56 -0.62 0.74
C VAL A 173 6.23 -0.57 0.00
N GLU A 174 5.60 0.61 -0.03
CA GLU A 174 4.18 0.78 -0.35
C GLU A 174 3.87 2.05 -1.19
N PRO A 175 4.53 2.28 -2.32
CA PRO A 175 4.33 3.51 -3.09
C PRO A 175 2.90 3.67 -3.60
N MET A 176 2.39 4.90 -3.49
CA MET A 176 1.13 5.36 -4.06
C MET A 176 1.41 6.27 -5.24
N LEU A 177 1.04 5.83 -6.45
CA LEU A 177 1.23 6.60 -7.68
C LEU A 177 -0.12 7.07 -8.22
N THR A 178 -0.16 8.29 -8.77
CA THR A 178 -1.37 8.92 -9.30
C THR A 178 -1.21 9.26 -10.78
N LEU A 179 -2.32 9.22 -11.53
CA LEU A 179 -2.36 9.71 -12.92
C LEU A 179 -2.26 11.24 -13.01
N GLY A 180 -2.57 11.95 -11.92
CA GLY A 180 -2.58 13.41 -11.86
C GLY A 180 -1.75 13.96 -10.71
N SER A 181 -2.36 14.85 -9.93
CA SER A 181 -1.70 15.48 -8.78
C SER A 181 -1.41 14.48 -7.66
N GLN A 182 -0.29 14.70 -6.99
CA GLN A 182 0.04 14.01 -5.73
C GLN A 182 -0.60 14.65 -4.50
N ASP A 183 -1.27 15.82 -4.68
CA ASP A 183 -1.96 16.53 -3.60
C ASP A 183 -3.22 15.76 -3.21
N TRP A 184 -3.58 15.81 -1.96
CA TRP A 184 -4.67 15.05 -1.39
C TRP A 184 -5.59 15.87 -0.50
N ASP A 185 -6.79 15.35 -0.30
CA ASP A 185 -7.78 15.80 0.67
C ASP A 185 -8.20 14.61 1.55
N MET A 186 -8.52 14.87 2.82
CA MET A 186 -9.04 13.86 3.75
C MET A 186 -10.54 14.04 3.91
N TRP A 187 -11.28 12.91 3.94
CA TRP A 187 -12.71 12.93 4.19
C TRP A 187 -13.03 13.23 5.67
N ASN A 188 -14.30 13.53 5.95
CA ASN A 188 -14.76 13.82 7.32
C ASN A 188 -14.79 12.59 8.23
N ASP A 189 -14.40 11.43 7.76
CA ASP A 189 -14.23 10.20 8.54
C ASP A 189 -12.85 10.10 9.23
N ASP A 190 -11.99 11.10 9.01
CA ASP A 190 -10.62 11.21 9.53
C ASP A 190 -9.65 10.12 9.04
N TRP A 191 -10.04 9.34 8.01
CA TRP A 191 -9.25 8.23 7.47
C TRP A 191 -9.10 8.25 5.96
N THR A 192 -10.21 8.33 5.22
CA THR A 192 -10.19 8.20 3.76
C THR A 192 -9.47 9.37 3.10
N VAL A 193 -8.39 9.06 2.39
CA VAL A 193 -7.55 10.03 1.69
C VAL A 193 -7.78 9.92 0.20
N THR A 194 -8.09 11.03 -0.48
CA THR A 194 -8.33 11.06 -1.93
C THR A 194 -7.38 12.00 -2.64
N THR A 195 -7.10 11.73 -3.92
CA THR A 195 -6.42 12.71 -4.77
C THR A 195 -7.29 13.97 -4.90
N LYS A 196 -6.65 15.14 -4.83
CA LYS A 196 -7.36 16.43 -4.86
C LYS A 196 -8.03 16.71 -6.19
N ASP A 197 -7.44 16.23 -7.28
CA ASP A 197 -7.95 16.38 -8.65
C ASP A 197 -8.84 15.21 -9.11
N LYS A 198 -9.13 14.25 -8.20
CA LYS A 198 -9.93 13.06 -8.48
C LYS A 198 -9.34 12.14 -9.55
N SER A 199 -8.04 12.23 -9.81
CA SER A 199 -7.34 11.29 -10.67
C SER A 199 -7.19 9.92 -10.00
N PHE A 200 -7.18 8.86 -10.81
CA PHE A 200 -6.95 7.49 -10.34
C PHE A 200 -5.59 7.37 -9.66
N THR A 201 -5.55 6.55 -8.62
CA THR A 201 -4.35 6.21 -7.87
C THR A 201 -4.26 4.71 -7.65
N ALA A 202 -3.04 4.18 -7.62
CA ALA A 202 -2.79 2.78 -7.31
C ALA A 202 -1.68 2.67 -6.26
N GLN A 203 -1.78 1.62 -5.43
CA GLN A 203 -0.79 1.27 -4.43
C GLN A 203 -0.48 -0.22 -4.50
N PHE A 204 0.75 -0.60 -4.22
CA PHE A 204 1.17 -1.97 -3.93
C PHE A 204 2.13 -1.95 -2.78
N GLU A 205 2.07 -2.98 -1.95
CA GLU A 205 2.88 -3.08 -0.77
C GLU A 205 3.39 -4.49 -0.51
N HIS A 206 4.60 -4.55 -0.01
CA HIS A 206 5.13 -5.72 0.66
C HIS A 206 5.87 -5.35 1.94
N THR A 207 5.73 -6.22 2.95
CA THR A 207 6.67 -6.29 4.08
C THR A 207 7.93 -7.00 3.61
N VAL A 208 9.08 -6.42 3.88
CA VAL A 208 10.38 -6.98 3.53
C VAL A 208 11.29 -7.13 4.73
N LEU A 209 12.09 -8.20 4.75
CA LEU A 209 13.21 -8.41 5.65
C LEU A 209 14.52 -8.07 4.93
N ILE A 210 15.37 -7.28 5.55
CA ILE A 210 16.71 -7.04 5.04
C ILE A 210 17.65 -8.16 5.50
N THR A 211 18.19 -8.89 4.54
CA THR A 211 19.22 -9.91 4.73
C THR A 211 20.59 -9.35 4.38
N GLU A 212 21.67 -10.10 4.62
CA GLU A 212 23.03 -9.73 4.20
C GLU A 212 23.17 -9.49 2.68
N SER A 213 22.30 -10.11 1.88
CA SER A 213 22.31 -10.03 0.41
C SER A 213 21.35 -8.99 -0.18
N GLY A 214 20.42 -8.46 0.60
CA GLY A 214 19.38 -7.50 0.19
C GLY A 214 18.02 -7.80 0.79
N ALA A 215 16.96 -7.20 0.24
CA ALA A 215 15.61 -7.38 0.72
C ALA A 215 15.01 -8.74 0.28
N GLU A 216 14.36 -9.41 1.22
CA GLU A 216 13.53 -10.60 1.04
C GLU A 216 12.08 -10.24 1.32
N ILE A 217 11.16 -10.59 0.42
CA ILE A 217 9.73 -10.32 0.58
C ILE A 217 9.13 -11.37 1.52
N LEU A 218 8.45 -10.92 2.57
CA LEU A 218 7.81 -11.80 3.56
C LEU A 218 6.31 -12.06 3.26
N THR A 219 5.69 -11.24 2.41
CA THR A 219 4.25 -11.25 2.10
C THR A 219 3.95 -11.74 0.68
N GLU A 220 4.88 -12.41 0.03
CA GLU A 220 4.65 -13.08 -1.25
C GLU A 220 3.99 -14.44 -1.00
N ALA A 221 2.83 -14.72 -1.69
CA ALA A 221 2.06 -15.94 -1.59
C ALA A 221 2.42 -16.95 -2.68
#